data_70cc8ed822c346f1379a2cceb0aa29aa
#
_entry.id   70cc8ed822c346f1379a2cceb0aa29aa
#
_cell.length_a   1.000
_cell.length_b   1.000
_cell.length_c   1.000
_cell.angle_alpha   90.00
_cell.angle_beta   90.00
_cell.angle_gamma   90.00
#
_symmetry.space_group_name_H-M   'P 1'
#
loop_
_entity.id
_entity.type
_entity.pdbx_description
1 polymer ?
#
loop_
_entity_poly.entity_id
_entity_poly.type
_entity_poly.pdbx_seq_one_letter_code
_entity_poly.pdbx_strand_id
1 'polypeptide(L)'
;MQTKARPHANKVLSGGRPTREEAEAAVRTLLRWAGDDPDREGLLDTPKRVVKSYEEFFAGYGEDPTEILARSFEETDGYDEMVVLRDIRLESHCEHHMVPIIGRAHIAYLPAGRVVGISKLARVLDIYAKRLQIQEKLTAQVANTINEVLRPKGVAVVIESAHQCMTTRGVHKTGVTMVTSRMLGAFRDDPSTRREFLSIISSLRCDGVEG
;
A
#
# COMPACT_ATOMS: atom_id res chain seq x y z
N MET A 1 3.72 -6.06 -27.64
CA MET A 1 4.46 -4.83 -27.30
C MET A 1 4.59 -4.80 -25.79
N GLN A 2 5.71 -5.25 -25.25
CA GLN A 2 5.95 -5.33 -23.81
C GLN A 2 6.43 -3.95 -23.34
N THR A 3 5.57 -3.21 -22.66
CA THR A 3 5.96 -2.01 -21.93
C THR A 3 6.77 -2.46 -20.71
N LYS A 4 8.09 -2.31 -20.75
CA LYS A 4 8.96 -2.42 -19.60
C LYS A 4 8.50 -1.41 -18.55
N ALA A 5 7.88 -1.87 -17.45
CA ALA A 5 7.67 -1.07 -16.26
C ALA A 5 9.05 -0.69 -15.75
N ARG A 6 9.40 0.60 -15.81
CA ARG A 6 10.62 1.10 -15.18
C ARG A 6 10.39 1.04 -13.67
N PRO A 7 11.34 0.50 -12.87
CA PRO A 7 11.29 0.65 -11.44
C PRO A 7 11.22 2.15 -11.14
N HIS A 8 10.32 2.55 -10.25
CA HIS A 8 10.23 3.94 -9.78
C HIS A 8 11.47 4.26 -8.94
N ALA A 9 12.61 4.47 -9.62
CA ALA A 9 13.73 5.16 -9.02
C ALA A 9 13.22 6.50 -8.48
N ASN A 10 13.61 6.86 -7.26
CA ASN A 10 13.37 8.17 -6.64
C ASN A 10 13.58 9.26 -7.70
N LYS A 11 12.47 9.82 -8.20
CA LYS A 11 12.55 10.94 -9.13
C LYS A 11 13.13 12.08 -8.31
N VAL A 12 14.40 12.40 -8.55
CA VAL A 12 15.05 13.54 -7.90
C VAL A 12 14.13 14.74 -8.12
N LEU A 13 13.63 15.31 -7.02
CA LEU A 13 12.76 16.48 -7.07
C LEU A 13 13.56 17.61 -7.73
N SER A 14 13.01 18.20 -8.79
CA SER A 14 13.57 19.40 -9.38
C SER A 14 13.52 20.52 -8.32
N GLY A 15 14.68 20.93 -7.80
CA GLY A 15 14.78 21.91 -6.72
C GLY A 15 15.15 21.36 -5.33
N GLY A 16 15.34 20.04 -5.21
CA GLY A 16 15.71 19.40 -3.94
C GLY A 16 14.52 19.18 -3.00
N ARG A 17 14.78 18.56 -1.87
CA ARG A 17 13.79 18.36 -0.79
C ARG A 17 13.75 19.66 0.05
N PRO A 18 12.57 20.25 0.32
CA PRO A 18 12.44 21.40 1.22
C PRO A 18 13.00 21.10 2.61
N THR A 19 13.42 22.15 3.32
CA THR A 19 13.82 22.02 4.72
C THR A 19 12.60 21.74 5.60
N ARG A 20 12.85 21.33 6.82
CA ARG A 20 11.80 21.10 7.81
C ARG A 20 11.07 22.40 8.14
N GLU A 21 11.80 23.49 8.26
CA GLU A 21 11.29 24.83 8.57
C GLU A 21 10.36 25.34 7.46
N GLU A 22 10.73 25.13 6.20
CA GLU A 22 9.87 25.46 5.05
C GLU A 22 8.58 24.64 5.06
N ALA A 23 8.64 23.36 5.40
CA ALA A 23 7.46 22.50 5.51
C ALA A 23 6.55 22.94 6.67
N GLU A 24 7.11 23.28 7.83
CA GLU A 24 6.36 23.78 8.98
C GLU A 24 5.71 25.16 8.67
N ALA A 25 6.41 26.03 7.95
CA ALA A 25 5.85 27.30 7.49
C ALA A 25 4.67 27.12 6.51
N ALA A 26 4.73 26.11 5.64
CA ALA A 26 3.62 25.78 4.76
C ALA A 26 2.38 25.32 5.55
N VAL A 27 2.56 24.53 6.61
CA VAL A 27 1.47 24.12 7.50
C VAL A 27 0.85 25.34 8.20
N ARG A 28 1.66 26.29 8.69
CA ARG A 28 1.14 27.55 9.27
C ARG A 28 0.29 28.32 8.28
N THR A 29 0.70 28.34 7.02
CA THR A 29 -0.07 28.98 5.94
C THR A 29 -1.42 28.30 5.74
N LEU A 30 -1.46 26.95 5.76
CA LEU A 30 -2.70 26.18 5.65
C LEU A 30 -3.64 26.40 6.84
N LEU A 31 -3.12 26.53 8.06
CA LEU A 31 -3.92 26.84 9.24
C LEU A 31 -4.63 28.20 9.09
N ARG A 32 -3.90 29.23 8.63
CA ARG A 32 -4.50 30.55 8.34
C ARG A 32 -5.52 30.48 7.20
N TRP A 33 -5.23 29.72 6.16
CA TRP A 33 -6.17 29.50 5.06
C TRP A 33 -7.46 28.82 5.53
N ALA A 34 -7.37 27.90 6.50
CA ALA A 34 -8.52 27.26 7.12
C ALA A 34 -9.34 28.21 8.00
N GLY A 35 -8.84 29.40 8.30
CA GLY A 35 -9.52 30.43 9.08
C GLY A 35 -9.18 30.41 10.57
N ASP A 36 -8.10 29.74 10.98
CA ASP A 36 -7.69 29.65 12.39
C ASP A 36 -6.36 30.41 12.61
N ASP A 37 -6.10 30.79 13.87
CA ASP A 37 -4.89 31.47 14.29
C ASP A 37 -3.79 30.45 14.67
N PRO A 38 -2.72 30.32 13.89
CA PRO A 38 -1.63 29.39 14.18
C PRO A 38 -0.83 29.77 15.43
N ASP A 39 -1.02 30.96 15.97
CA ASP A 39 -0.30 31.44 17.17
C ASP A 39 -1.09 31.21 18.48
N ARG A 40 -2.34 30.73 18.41
CA ARG A 40 -3.07 30.33 19.61
C ARG A 40 -2.46 29.07 20.23
N GLU A 41 -2.54 28.97 21.55
CA GLU A 41 -1.90 27.94 22.38
C GLU A 41 -2.07 26.51 21.80
N GLY A 42 -3.26 26.12 21.41
CA GLY A 42 -3.55 24.76 20.89
C GLY A 42 -2.91 24.44 19.54
N LEU A 43 -2.43 25.44 18.76
CA LEU A 43 -1.87 25.28 17.42
C LEU A 43 -0.36 25.54 17.34
N LEU A 44 0.28 26.03 18.41
CA LEU A 44 1.72 26.37 18.39
C LEU A 44 2.60 25.22 17.88
N ASP A 45 2.33 23.99 18.35
CA ASP A 45 3.09 22.80 17.96
C ASP A 45 2.53 22.05 16.73
N THR A 46 1.36 22.45 16.22
CA THR A 46 0.69 21.74 15.11
C THR A 46 1.55 21.64 13.86
N PRO A 47 2.26 22.71 13.40
CA PRO A 47 3.13 22.59 12.24
C PRO A 47 4.18 21.48 12.38
N LYS A 48 4.85 21.44 13.53
CA LYS A 48 5.87 20.43 13.84
C LYS A 48 5.28 19.02 13.89
N ARG A 49 4.09 18.85 14.49
CA ARG A 49 3.40 17.56 14.60
C ARG A 49 2.96 17.05 13.23
N VAL A 50 2.43 17.92 12.36
CA VAL A 50 2.02 17.56 11.00
C VAL A 50 3.22 17.14 10.17
N VAL A 51 4.33 17.88 10.17
CA VAL A 51 5.53 17.52 9.43
C VAL A 51 6.09 16.18 9.93
N LYS A 52 6.11 15.95 11.25
CA LYS A 52 6.53 14.67 11.82
C LYS A 52 5.63 13.51 11.39
N SER A 53 4.31 13.68 11.38
CA SER A 53 3.40 12.61 10.94
C SER A 53 3.59 12.28 9.44
N TYR A 54 3.94 13.25 8.60
CA TYR A 54 4.22 13.03 7.19
C TYR A 54 5.51 12.23 6.96
N GLU A 55 6.48 12.30 7.88
CA GLU A 55 7.66 11.43 7.83
C GLU A 55 7.27 9.96 7.98
N GLU A 56 6.25 9.66 8.78
CA GLU A 56 5.71 8.30 8.96
C GLU A 56 4.80 7.89 7.80
N PHE A 57 3.86 8.76 7.41
CA PHE A 57 2.88 8.46 6.36
C PHE A 57 3.52 8.25 4.99
N PHE A 58 4.66 8.90 4.74
CA PHE A 58 5.34 8.88 3.44
C PHE A 58 6.75 8.27 3.50
N ALA A 59 7.02 7.46 4.53
CA ALA A 59 8.31 6.77 4.70
C ALA A 59 8.67 5.88 3.50
N GLY A 60 7.69 5.30 2.83
CA GLY A 60 7.88 4.41 1.70
C GLY A 60 8.56 5.02 0.47
N TYR A 61 8.66 6.35 0.39
CA TYR A 61 9.46 6.99 -0.66
C TYR A 61 10.97 6.77 -0.49
N GLY A 62 11.44 6.50 0.73
CA GLY A 62 12.84 6.23 1.03
C GLY A 62 13.25 4.76 0.92
N GLU A 63 12.31 3.86 0.61
CA GLU A 63 12.54 2.42 0.63
C GLU A 63 12.40 1.78 -0.76
N ASP A 64 13.22 0.74 -1.04
CA ASP A 64 13.12 -0.07 -2.25
C ASP A 64 12.42 -1.41 -1.93
N PRO A 65 11.19 -1.63 -2.45
CA PRO A 65 10.44 -2.86 -2.20
C PRO A 65 11.10 -4.11 -2.81
N THR A 66 11.98 -3.95 -3.82
CA THR A 66 12.66 -5.10 -4.46
C THR A 66 13.73 -5.69 -3.55
N GLU A 67 14.43 -4.87 -2.77
CA GLU A 67 15.43 -5.32 -1.81
C GLU A 67 14.83 -6.18 -0.69
N ILE A 68 13.60 -5.89 -0.29
CA ILE A 68 12.88 -6.66 0.74
C ILE A 68 12.64 -8.09 0.28
N LEU A 69 12.29 -8.30 -0.99
CA LEU A 69 12.00 -9.63 -1.56
C LEU A 69 13.26 -10.38 -2.00
N ALA A 70 14.41 -9.72 -2.14
CA ALA A 70 15.63 -10.32 -2.65
C ALA A 70 16.11 -11.54 -1.82
N ARG A 71 15.81 -11.56 -0.50
CA ARG A 71 16.10 -12.72 0.35
C ARG A 71 14.92 -13.68 0.31
N SER A 72 15.02 -14.74 -0.45
CA SER A 72 14.05 -15.84 -0.56
C SER A 72 14.72 -17.17 -0.19
N PHE A 73 13.92 -18.20 0.03
CA PHE A 73 14.34 -19.54 0.41
C PHE A 73 14.04 -20.52 -0.71
N GLU A 74 14.96 -21.43 -1.01
CA GLU A 74 14.79 -22.52 -1.98
C GLU A 74 14.48 -23.85 -1.29
N GLU A 75 14.71 -23.93 0.01
CA GLU A 75 14.48 -25.09 0.86
C GLU A 75 12.98 -25.15 1.22
N THR A 76 12.19 -25.79 0.34
CA THR A 76 10.71 -25.79 0.41
C THR A 76 10.12 -27.21 0.53
N ASP A 77 10.96 -28.26 0.56
CA ASP A 77 10.55 -29.67 0.53
C ASP A 77 9.53 -29.98 -0.59
N GLY A 78 9.65 -29.26 -1.71
CA GLY A 78 8.74 -29.41 -2.85
C GLY A 78 7.39 -28.74 -2.70
N TYR A 79 7.20 -27.84 -1.72
CA TYR A 79 5.96 -27.08 -1.56
C TYR A 79 5.66 -26.24 -2.81
N ASP A 80 4.55 -26.53 -3.48
CA ASP A 80 4.14 -25.90 -4.74
C ASP A 80 2.68 -25.41 -4.71
N GLU A 81 2.04 -25.46 -3.55
CA GLU A 81 0.69 -24.97 -3.33
C GLU A 81 0.64 -23.45 -3.14
N MET A 82 -0.57 -22.91 -3.16
CA MET A 82 -0.82 -21.48 -2.98
C MET A 82 -0.43 -21.00 -1.58
N VAL A 83 0.40 -19.95 -1.50
CA VAL A 83 0.67 -19.20 -0.27
C VAL A 83 -0.23 -17.99 -0.24
N VAL A 84 -1.06 -17.86 0.81
CA VAL A 84 -1.99 -16.73 0.98
C VAL A 84 -1.71 -16.00 2.29
N LEU A 85 -1.51 -14.70 2.22
CA LEU A 85 -1.51 -13.79 3.36
C LEU A 85 -2.73 -12.88 3.23
N ARG A 86 -3.70 -13.04 4.14
CA ARG A 86 -4.97 -12.31 4.10
C ARG A 86 -5.11 -11.34 5.26
N ASP A 87 -6.04 -10.40 5.12
CA ASP A 87 -6.42 -9.40 6.13
C ASP A 87 -5.24 -8.53 6.60
N ILE A 88 -4.28 -8.27 5.71
CA ILE A 88 -3.16 -7.38 6.00
C ILE A 88 -3.72 -5.96 6.13
N ARG A 89 -3.57 -5.34 7.30
CA ARG A 89 -3.98 -3.95 7.52
C ARG A 89 -3.33 -3.02 6.50
N LEU A 90 -4.13 -2.13 5.92
CA LEU A 90 -3.69 -1.15 4.94
C LEU A 90 -4.00 0.25 5.43
N GLU A 91 -2.96 1.08 5.48
CA GLU A 91 -3.05 2.52 5.70
C GLU A 91 -2.25 3.23 4.60
N SER A 92 -2.93 4.04 3.81
CA SER A 92 -2.34 4.80 2.71
C SER A 92 -2.96 6.20 2.64
N HIS A 93 -2.50 7.03 1.70
CA HIS A 93 -3.01 8.38 1.50
C HIS A 93 -3.31 8.63 0.03
N CYS A 94 -4.51 9.16 -0.21
CA CYS A 94 -4.99 9.53 -1.54
C CYS A 94 -4.10 10.64 -2.14
N GLU A 95 -3.58 10.45 -3.35
CA GLU A 95 -2.73 11.45 -4.01
C GLU A 95 -3.48 12.73 -4.40
N HIS A 96 -4.82 12.68 -4.50
CA HIS A 96 -5.63 13.84 -4.89
C HIS A 96 -5.89 14.81 -3.73
N HIS A 97 -5.99 14.32 -2.49
CA HIS A 97 -6.42 15.13 -1.34
C HIS A 97 -5.53 14.97 -0.10
N MET A 98 -4.52 14.09 -0.15
CA MET A 98 -3.62 13.75 0.97
C MET A 98 -4.36 13.28 2.23
N VAL A 99 -5.55 12.71 2.09
CA VAL A 99 -6.33 12.15 3.19
C VAL A 99 -6.26 10.61 3.21
N PRO A 100 -6.50 9.97 4.36
CA PRO A 100 -6.31 8.52 4.51
C PRO A 100 -7.16 7.66 3.57
N ILE A 101 -6.56 6.55 3.16
CA ILE A 101 -7.19 5.35 2.59
C ILE A 101 -6.95 4.25 3.61
N ILE A 102 -8.00 3.70 4.19
CA ILE A 102 -7.90 2.70 5.27
C ILE A 102 -8.64 1.44 4.87
N GLY A 103 -7.98 0.28 5.03
CA GLY A 103 -8.58 -0.98 4.64
C GLY A 103 -7.70 -2.17 4.92
N ARG A 104 -7.79 -3.16 4.04
CA ARG A 104 -6.98 -4.39 4.11
C ARG A 104 -6.59 -4.84 2.72
N ALA A 105 -5.54 -5.64 2.67
CA ALA A 105 -5.07 -6.30 1.46
C ALA A 105 -4.96 -7.82 1.67
N HIS A 106 -5.13 -8.55 0.58
CA HIS A 106 -4.91 -9.97 0.50
C HIS A 106 -3.91 -10.21 -0.62
N ILE A 107 -2.83 -10.94 -0.30
CA ILE A 107 -1.74 -11.22 -1.22
C ILE A 107 -1.56 -12.73 -1.30
N ALA A 108 -1.54 -13.26 -2.52
CA ALA A 108 -1.21 -14.66 -2.74
C ALA A 108 -0.18 -14.81 -3.86
N TYR A 109 0.61 -15.87 -3.77
CA TYR A 109 1.44 -16.31 -4.88
C TYR A 109 1.50 -17.83 -4.92
N LEU A 110 1.75 -18.37 -6.12
CA LEU A 110 1.95 -19.80 -6.34
C LEU A 110 3.44 -20.03 -6.61
N PRO A 111 4.19 -20.67 -5.68
CA PRO A 111 5.65 -20.80 -5.79
C PRO A 111 6.10 -21.52 -7.07
N ALA A 112 7.29 -21.15 -7.57
CA ALA A 112 8.01 -21.87 -8.61
C ALA A 112 9.40 -22.30 -8.09
N GLY A 113 9.41 -23.03 -6.97
CA GLY A 113 10.63 -23.51 -6.30
C GLY A 113 11.25 -22.53 -5.30
N ARG A 114 10.69 -21.32 -5.12
CA ARG A 114 11.19 -20.32 -4.14
C ARG A 114 10.03 -19.79 -3.32
N VAL A 115 10.25 -19.68 -2.02
CA VAL A 115 9.30 -19.03 -1.10
C VAL A 115 9.95 -17.83 -0.41
N VAL A 116 9.14 -16.91 0.05
CA VAL A 116 9.57 -15.73 0.78
C VAL A 116 8.93 -15.70 2.16
N GLY A 117 9.65 -15.15 3.14
CA GLY A 117 9.06 -14.96 4.47
C GLY A 117 7.80 -14.09 4.41
N ILE A 118 6.72 -14.54 5.04
CA ILE A 118 5.39 -13.90 4.99
C ILE A 118 5.42 -12.41 5.36
N SER A 119 6.25 -12.03 6.34
CA SER A 119 6.43 -10.63 6.75
C SER A 119 6.91 -9.72 5.63
N LYS A 120 7.61 -10.26 4.62
CA LYS A 120 8.11 -9.45 3.49
C LYS A 120 7.01 -9.06 2.52
N LEU A 121 5.97 -9.89 2.36
CA LEU A 121 4.79 -9.54 1.57
C LEU A 121 4.07 -8.34 2.18
N ALA A 122 3.88 -8.35 3.51
CA ALA A 122 3.30 -7.22 4.23
C ALA A 122 4.17 -5.96 4.11
N ARG A 123 5.50 -6.08 4.22
CA ARG A 123 6.41 -4.93 4.07
C ARG A 123 6.40 -4.34 2.67
N VAL A 124 6.31 -5.15 1.61
CA VAL A 124 6.16 -4.63 0.24
C VAL A 124 4.88 -3.82 0.09
N LEU A 125 3.78 -4.31 0.68
CA LEU A 125 2.53 -3.55 0.75
C LEU A 125 2.75 -2.20 1.46
N ASP A 126 3.35 -2.20 2.64
CA ASP A 126 3.59 -1.00 3.44
C ASP A 126 4.44 0.04 2.72
N ILE A 127 5.53 -0.41 2.05
CA ILE A 127 6.41 0.50 1.29
C ILE A 127 5.64 1.23 0.18
N TYR A 128 4.74 0.55 -0.50
CA TYR A 128 3.92 1.20 -1.52
C TYR A 128 2.76 1.98 -0.91
N ALA A 129 2.14 1.50 0.16
CA ALA A 129 1.04 2.17 0.85
C ALA A 129 1.48 3.49 1.48
N LYS A 130 2.69 3.53 2.07
CA LYS A 130 3.28 4.76 2.64
C LYS A 130 3.83 5.72 1.59
N ARG A 131 3.02 5.97 0.56
CA ARG A 131 3.24 6.95 -0.52
C ARG A 131 1.90 7.59 -0.84
N LEU A 132 1.91 8.67 -1.61
CA LEU A 132 0.67 9.20 -2.21
C LEU A 132 0.21 8.25 -3.31
N GLN A 133 -1.02 7.72 -3.22
CA GLN A 133 -1.51 6.64 -4.05
C GLN A 133 -2.90 6.87 -4.65
N ILE A 134 -3.15 6.19 -5.76
CA ILE A 134 -4.46 5.71 -6.16
C ILE A 134 -4.48 4.18 -5.97
N GLN A 135 -5.60 3.63 -5.54
CA GLN A 135 -5.67 2.23 -5.13
C GLN A 135 -5.35 1.25 -6.24
N GLU A 136 -5.75 1.54 -7.47
CA GLU A 136 -5.46 0.73 -8.66
C GLU A 136 -3.95 0.61 -8.92
N LYS A 137 -3.23 1.73 -8.80
CA LYS A 137 -1.77 1.79 -8.96
C LYS A 137 -1.07 1.03 -7.82
N LEU A 138 -1.51 1.22 -6.58
CA LEU A 138 -0.99 0.50 -5.41
C LEU A 138 -1.13 -1.01 -5.61
N THR A 139 -2.33 -1.49 -5.97
CA THR A 139 -2.61 -2.90 -6.21
C THR A 139 -1.72 -3.49 -7.30
N ALA A 140 -1.55 -2.74 -8.41
CA ALA A 140 -0.70 -3.17 -9.51
C ALA A 140 0.79 -3.18 -9.14
N GLN A 141 1.28 -2.18 -8.40
CA GLN A 141 2.67 -2.10 -7.97
C GLN A 141 3.06 -3.28 -7.07
N VAL A 142 2.24 -3.60 -6.08
CA VAL A 142 2.48 -4.74 -5.17
C VAL A 142 2.55 -6.04 -5.97
N ALA A 143 1.55 -6.33 -6.81
CA ALA A 143 1.50 -7.56 -7.59
C ALA A 143 2.67 -7.68 -8.57
N ASN A 144 2.99 -6.62 -9.29
CA ASN A 144 4.06 -6.62 -10.29
C ASN A 144 5.43 -6.84 -9.63
N THR A 145 5.70 -6.16 -8.51
CA THR A 145 6.98 -6.32 -7.78
C THR A 145 7.17 -7.74 -7.28
N ILE A 146 6.14 -8.36 -6.70
CA ILE A 146 6.20 -9.76 -6.26
C ILE A 146 6.47 -10.68 -7.47
N ASN A 147 5.77 -10.45 -8.57
CA ASN A 147 5.93 -11.23 -9.79
C ASN A 147 7.32 -11.11 -10.41
N GLU A 148 7.87 -9.90 -10.47
CA GLU A 148 9.18 -9.62 -11.08
C GLU A 148 10.34 -10.19 -10.25
N VAL A 149 10.26 -10.09 -8.91
CA VAL A 149 11.37 -10.50 -8.02
C VAL A 149 11.33 -12.00 -7.72
N LEU A 150 10.16 -12.56 -7.38
CA LEU A 150 10.04 -13.97 -7.01
C LEU A 150 9.87 -14.89 -8.22
N ARG A 151 9.37 -14.37 -9.34
CA ARG A 151 9.04 -15.15 -10.57
C ARG A 151 8.21 -16.40 -10.28
N PRO A 152 7.10 -16.27 -9.53
CA PRO A 152 6.25 -17.41 -9.20
C PRO A 152 5.43 -17.85 -10.41
N LYS A 153 4.72 -18.98 -10.29
CA LYS A 153 3.74 -19.43 -11.31
C LYS A 153 2.57 -18.42 -11.48
N GLY A 154 2.29 -17.62 -10.45
CA GLY A 154 1.28 -16.56 -10.46
C GLY A 154 1.27 -15.74 -9.18
N VAL A 155 0.62 -14.57 -9.25
CA VAL A 155 0.40 -13.64 -8.12
C VAL A 155 -1.03 -13.15 -8.15
N ALA A 156 -1.64 -13.00 -6.98
CA ALA A 156 -2.92 -12.34 -6.78
C ALA A 156 -2.80 -11.29 -5.67
N VAL A 157 -3.34 -10.11 -5.92
CA VAL A 157 -3.49 -9.05 -4.91
C VAL A 157 -4.91 -8.51 -5.00
N VAL A 158 -5.59 -8.46 -3.86
CA VAL A 158 -6.90 -7.80 -3.69
C VAL A 158 -6.77 -6.79 -2.57
N ILE A 159 -7.25 -5.58 -2.79
CA ILE A 159 -7.30 -4.50 -1.79
C ILE A 159 -8.73 -4.03 -1.65
N GLU A 160 -9.20 -3.97 -0.40
CA GLU A 160 -10.50 -3.43 0.00
C GLU A 160 -10.27 -2.25 0.94
N SER A 161 -10.75 -1.06 0.60
CA SER A 161 -10.53 0.10 1.46
C SER A 161 -11.64 1.15 1.38
N ALA A 162 -11.76 1.93 2.46
CA ALA A 162 -12.55 3.14 2.53
C ALA A 162 -11.67 4.36 2.26
N HIS A 163 -12.14 5.25 1.38
CA HIS A 163 -11.45 6.48 1.02
C HIS A 163 -12.03 7.66 1.77
N GLN A 164 -11.26 8.28 2.66
CA GLN A 164 -11.74 9.41 3.45
C GLN A 164 -12.09 10.63 2.60
N CYS A 165 -11.50 10.77 1.42
CA CYS A 165 -11.89 11.81 0.46
C CYS A 165 -13.32 11.69 -0.09
N MET A 166 -13.93 10.50 0.01
CA MET A 166 -15.35 10.27 -0.32
C MET A 166 -16.26 10.32 0.91
N THR A 167 -15.72 10.01 2.10
CA THR A 167 -16.48 9.89 3.34
C THR A 167 -16.64 11.24 4.05
N THR A 168 -15.53 11.97 4.25
CA THR A 168 -15.47 13.18 5.09
C THR A 168 -15.69 14.47 4.34
N ARG A 169 -15.67 14.43 3.03
CA ARG A 169 -15.86 15.57 2.12
C ARG A 169 -16.43 15.13 0.77
N GLY A 170 -16.71 16.09 -0.14
CA GLY A 170 -17.16 15.84 -1.50
C GLY A 170 -18.54 15.16 -1.53
N VAL A 171 -18.60 13.91 -1.95
CA VAL A 171 -19.86 13.16 -2.12
C VAL A 171 -20.45 12.61 -0.81
N HIS A 172 -19.74 12.67 0.31
CA HIS A 172 -20.18 12.23 1.64
C HIS A 172 -20.79 10.82 1.68
N LYS A 173 -20.15 9.84 1.03
CA LYS A 173 -20.60 8.44 1.01
C LYS A 173 -19.88 7.63 2.08
N THR A 174 -20.56 7.44 3.21
CA THR A 174 -20.12 6.56 4.30
C THR A 174 -20.41 5.10 3.98
N GLY A 175 -19.60 4.18 4.49
CA GLY A 175 -19.81 2.73 4.31
C GLY A 175 -19.47 2.18 2.92
N VAL A 176 -19.02 3.04 1.98
CA VAL A 176 -18.56 2.59 0.66
C VAL A 176 -17.15 2.03 0.76
N THR A 177 -16.98 0.81 0.27
CA THR A 177 -15.68 0.15 0.14
C THR A 177 -15.32 0.03 -1.33
N MET A 178 -14.11 0.48 -1.68
CA MET A 178 -13.54 0.25 -3.00
C MET A 178 -12.76 -1.06 -3.00
N VAL A 179 -13.00 -1.91 -4.00
CA VAL A 179 -12.26 -3.17 -4.18
C VAL A 179 -11.49 -3.11 -5.48
N THR A 180 -10.19 -3.37 -5.41
CA THR A 180 -9.33 -3.50 -6.58
C THR A 180 -8.60 -4.84 -6.56
N SER A 181 -8.34 -5.41 -7.73
CA SER A 181 -7.62 -6.68 -7.85
C SER A 181 -6.59 -6.66 -8.99
N ARG A 182 -5.50 -7.39 -8.79
CA ARG A 182 -4.50 -7.69 -9.82
C ARG A 182 -4.14 -9.16 -9.76
N MET A 183 -4.42 -9.86 -10.86
CA MET A 183 -4.14 -11.28 -11.05
C MET A 183 -3.11 -11.46 -12.16
N LEU A 184 -2.08 -12.28 -11.94
CA LEU A 184 -0.98 -12.54 -12.87
C LEU A 184 -0.71 -14.04 -12.94
N GLY A 185 -0.25 -14.54 -14.10
CA GLY A 185 0.04 -15.96 -14.32
C GLY A 185 -1.16 -16.85 -14.00
N ALA A 186 -0.96 -17.96 -13.26
CA ALA A 186 -1.98 -18.94 -12.97
C ALA A 186 -3.28 -18.34 -12.38
N PHE A 187 -3.21 -17.31 -11.54
CA PHE A 187 -4.42 -16.66 -11.02
C PHE A 187 -5.23 -15.92 -12.08
N ARG A 188 -4.60 -15.51 -13.17
CA ARG A 188 -5.27 -14.86 -14.30
C ARG A 188 -5.77 -15.87 -15.31
N ASP A 189 -4.95 -16.88 -15.62
CA ASP A 189 -5.12 -17.77 -16.76
C ASP A 189 -5.97 -19.01 -16.42
N ASP A 190 -5.97 -19.45 -15.14
CA ASP A 190 -6.78 -20.55 -14.66
C ASP A 190 -7.93 -20.10 -13.74
N PRO A 191 -9.20 -20.26 -14.18
CA PRO A 191 -10.37 -19.90 -13.37
C PRO A 191 -10.50 -20.69 -12.06
N SER A 192 -9.94 -21.91 -11.95
CA SER A 192 -10.02 -22.70 -10.73
C SER A 192 -9.12 -22.14 -9.64
N THR A 193 -7.88 -21.84 -9.97
CA THR A 193 -6.91 -21.18 -9.07
C THR A 193 -7.44 -19.83 -8.58
N ARG A 194 -8.06 -19.05 -9.47
CA ARG A 194 -8.69 -17.78 -9.08
C ARG A 194 -9.84 -18.00 -8.10
N ARG A 195 -10.74 -18.95 -8.35
CA ARG A 195 -11.88 -19.22 -7.47
C ARG A 195 -11.43 -19.69 -6.10
N GLU A 196 -10.42 -20.56 -6.03
CA GLU A 196 -9.84 -21.02 -4.78
C GLU A 196 -9.32 -19.84 -3.95
N PHE A 197 -8.51 -18.98 -4.52
CA PHE A 197 -8.02 -17.77 -3.84
C PHE A 197 -9.16 -16.88 -3.34
N LEU A 198 -10.13 -16.57 -4.19
CA LEU A 198 -11.29 -15.74 -3.81
C LEU A 198 -12.12 -16.39 -2.71
N SER A 199 -12.26 -17.73 -2.72
CA SER A 199 -12.94 -18.47 -1.65
C SER A 199 -12.19 -18.37 -0.33
N ILE A 200 -10.86 -18.48 -0.34
CA ILE A 200 -10.02 -18.37 0.86
C ILE A 200 -10.15 -16.97 1.50
N ILE A 201 -10.12 -15.91 0.71
CA ILE A 201 -10.20 -14.54 1.25
C ILE A 201 -11.63 -14.13 1.65
N SER A 202 -12.67 -14.77 1.07
CA SER A 202 -14.08 -14.52 1.42
C SER A 202 -14.60 -15.42 2.53
N SER A 203 -13.96 -16.56 2.82
CA SER A 203 -14.38 -17.47 3.87
C SER A 203 -14.24 -16.83 5.23
N LEU A 204 -15.35 -16.81 5.97
CA LEU A 204 -15.61 -16.38 7.34
C LEU A 204 -14.47 -15.57 7.99
N ARG A 205 -14.71 -14.29 8.17
CA ARG A 205 -14.00 -13.49 9.17
C ARG A 205 -14.15 -14.24 10.51
N CYS A 206 -13.09 -14.84 11.02
CA CYS A 206 -13.05 -15.17 12.43
C CYS A 206 -13.10 -13.84 13.17
N ASP A 207 -14.29 -13.40 13.53
CA ASP A 207 -14.51 -12.34 14.49
C ASP A 207 -13.92 -12.86 15.81
N GLY A 208 -12.79 -12.34 16.19
CA GLY A 208 -12.22 -12.66 17.50
C GLY A 208 -10.72 -12.93 17.55
N VAL A 209 -9.89 -12.02 17.08
CA VAL A 209 -8.60 -11.71 17.74
C VAL A 209 -8.37 -10.21 17.55
N GLU A 210 -9.02 -9.40 18.40
CA GLU A 210 -8.54 -8.07 18.71
C GLU A 210 -7.31 -8.23 19.60
N GLY A 211 -6.15 -7.85 19.08
CA GLY A 211 -4.89 -7.77 19.78
C GLY A 211 -4.23 -6.42 19.50
#